data_6f3576ec187f6afbb57960ed96314fa5
#
_entry.id   6f3576ec187f6afbb57960ed96314fa5
#
_cell.length_a   1.000
_cell.length_b   1.000
_cell.length_c   1.000
_cell.angle_alpha   90.00
_cell.angle_beta   90.00
_cell.angle_gamma   90.00
#
_symmetry.space_group_name_H-M   'P 1'
#
loop_
_entity.id
_entity.type
_entity.pdbx_description
1 polymer ?
#
loop_
_entity_poly.entity_id
_entity_poly.type
_entity_poly.pdbx_seq_one_letter_code
_entity_poly.pdbx_strand_id
1 'polypeptide(L)'
;METQPLLTVGLALYNNESTISEALDSALNQSFTDFKIIISDDGSTDSSFEIASQYAKKDNRISVFRQNVNLGPYENWRELSKNVNTPYFFFLPPDDIIHPRCFENAITIHESNPNAILVFPKAVFMSYDGQVSTVSADSDIVTSNLNVKDRLIKLSTNTHACTAVYGIYKSKFLKYIPLDKHIMALDLLSLFTAAIHGDILATSEVLFYRRHREVDETPEETMSRYVRWRIYTPTRYSPYARFVIEHFKAVLKAKNISIKDKLAVIYKLSSIFGTKFQVSKKDIVLQYLYDLIILPFR
;
A
#
# COMPACT_ATOMS: atom_id res chain seq x y z
N MET A 1 -24.95 21.35 9.94
CA MET A 1 -23.85 20.40 10.19
C MET A 1 -23.21 20.15 8.85
N GLU A 2 -21.93 20.47 8.67
CA GLU A 2 -21.22 20.08 7.46
C GLU A 2 -21.19 18.55 7.41
N THR A 3 -21.69 17.98 6.34
CA THR A 3 -21.63 16.53 6.11
C THR A 3 -20.16 16.14 5.91
N GLN A 4 -19.70 15.16 6.66
CA GLN A 4 -18.32 14.66 6.46
C GLN A 4 -18.19 14.06 5.04
N PRO A 5 -17.08 14.31 4.34
CA PRO A 5 -16.88 13.76 3.02
C PRO A 5 -16.82 12.23 3.05
N LEU A 6 -17.16 11.61 1.91
CA LEU A 6 -17.21 10.15 1.78
C LEU A 6 -15.81 9.53 1.67
N LEU A 7 -14.85 10.23 1.07
CA LEU A 7 -13.51 9.75 0.79
C LEU A 7 -12.43 10.66 1.40
N THR A 8 -11.41 10.07 2.03
CA THR A 8 -10.14 10.75 2.33
C THR A 8 -9.08 10.28 1.34
N VAL A 9 -8.43 11.21 0.66
CA VAL A 9 -7.21 10.99 -0.13
C VAL A 9 -6.02 11.33 0.74
N GLY A 10 -5.12 10.40 0.95
CA GLY A 10 -3.95 10.58 1.78
C GLY A 10 -2.66 10.58 0.96
N LEU A 11 -1.82 11.61 1.13
CA LEU A 11 -0.50 11.71 0.53
C LEU A 11 0.58 11.72 1.61
N ALA A 12 1.47 10.73 1.59
CA ALA A 12 2.70 10.76 2.37
C ALA A 12 3.80 11.41 1.52
N LEU A 13 4.17 12.63 1.87
CA LEU A 13 5.05 13.49 1.08
C LEU A 13 6.48 13.47 1.66
N TYR A 14 7.48 13.31 0.79
CA TYR A 14 8.89 13.54 1.12
C TYR A 14 9.72 13.75 -0.13
N ASN A 15 10.22 14.98 -0.34
CA ASN A 15 11.11 15.36 -1.45
C ASN A 15 10.55 14.99 -2.84
N ASN A 16 9.36 15.52 -3.16
CA ASN A 16 8.66 15.32 -4.43
C ASN A 16 8.30 16.65 -5.11
N GLU A 17 9.14 17.69 -4.98
CA GLU A 17 8.84 19.02 -5.55
C GLU A 17 8.54 18.99 -7.05
N SER A 18 9.16 18.07 -7.79
CA SER A 18 8.99 17.95 -9.24
C SER A 18 7.67 17.32 -9.68
N THR A 19 6.92 16.63 -8.79
CA THR A 19 5.77 15.81 -9.18
C THR A 19 4.50 16.10 -8.37
N ILE A 20 4.63 16.63 -7.16
CA ILE A 20 3.50 16.82 -6.24
C ILE A 20 2.37 17.67 -6.85
N SER A 21 2.69 18.67 -7.67
CA SER A 21 1.69 19.51 -8.32
C SER A 21 0.80 18.69 -9.25
N GLU A 22 1.38 17.85 -10.11
CA GLU A 22 0.62 17.01 -11.04
C GLU A 22 -0.23 15.98 -10.30
N ALA A 23 0.28 15.38 -9.21
CA ALA A 23 -0.48 14.47 -8.37
C ALA A 23 -1.71 15.16 -7.75
N LEU A 24 -1.53 16.36 -7.17
CA LEU A 24 -2.62 17.14 -6.58
C LEU A 24 -3.63 17.61 -7.63
N ASP A 25 -3.17 18.11 -8.79
CA ASP A 25 -4.04 18.49 -9.89
C ASP A 25 -4.90 17.32 -10.36
N SER A 26 -4.31 16.13 -10.48
CA SER A 26 -5.05 14.92 -10.86
C SER A 26 -6.15 14.53 -9.85
N ALA A 27 -5.87 14.73 -8.56
CA ALA A 27 -6.85 14.48 -7.49
C ALA A 27 -7.94 15.55 -7.44
N LEU A 28 -7.61 16.82 -7.65
CA LEU A 28 -8.58 17.92 -7.62
C LEU A 28 -9.52 17.90 -8.83
N ASN A 29 -9.07 17.36 -9.97
CA ASN A 29 -9.84 17.24 -11.21
C ASN A 29 -10.70 15.95 -11.30
N GLN A 30 -10.98 15.27 -10.18
CA GLN A 30 -11.85 14.11 -10.17
C GLN A 30 -13.31 14.48 -10.42
N SER A 31 -14.05 13.62 -11.17
CA SER A 31 -15.50 13.76 -11.37
C SER A 31 -16.29 13.57 -10.06
N PHE A 32 -15.80 12.74 -9.17
CA PHE A 32 -16.32 12.57 -7.83
C PHE A 32 -15.75 13.67 -6.92
N THR A 33 -16.61 14.49 -6.30
CA THR A 33 -16.22 15.70 -5.57
C THR A 33 -16.33 15.59 -4.04
N ASP A 34 -16.99 14.55 -3.52
CA ASP A 34 -17.23 14.36 -2.08
C ASP A 34 -16.01 13.71 -1.39
N PHE A 35 -14.88 14.43 -1.39
CA PHE A 35 -13.63 13.99 -0.78
C PHE A 35 -12.87 15.14 -0.11
N LYS A 36 -11.93 14.77 0.76
CA LYS A 36 -10.88 15.64 1.29
C LYS A 36 -9.51 15.04 1.05
N ILE A 37 -8.49 15.90 1.06
CA ILE A 37 -7.07 15.51 0.91
C ILE A 37 -6.34 15.81 2.21
N ILE A 38 -5.60 14.84 2.72
CA ILE A 38 -4.69 15.02 3.86
C ILE A 38 -3.27 14.73 3.38
N ILE A 39 -2.38 15.70 3.55
CA ILE A 39 -0.97 15.59 3.19
C ILE A 39 -0.15 15.56 4.47
N SER A 40 0.66 14.51 4.63
CA SER A 40 1.65 14.38 5.71
C SER A 40 3.05 14.53 5.13
N ASP A 41 3.68 15.68 5.33
CA ASP A 41 5.06 15.93 4.93
C ASP A 41 6.03 15.35 5.96
N ASP A 42 6.90 14.45 5.52
CA ASP A 42 7.86 13.73 6.36
C ASP A 42 9.19 14.51 6.54
N GLY A 43 9.08 15.82 6.72
CA GLY A 43 10.24 16.70 6.89
C GLY A 43 11.02 16.92 5.59
N SER A 44 10.32 17.20 4.47
CA SER A 44 10.96 17.49 3.18
C SER A 44 11.98 18.62 3.30
N THR A 45 13.07 18.50 2.53
CA THR A 45 14.17 19.45 2.47
C THR A 45 14.21 20.25 1.16
N ASP A 46 13.32 19.89 0.23
CA ASP A 46 13.05 20.61 -1.03
C ASP A 46 11.79 21.49 -0.90
N SER A 47 11.26 22.00 -2.00
CA SER A 47 10.07 22.86 -2.03
C SER A 47 8.73 22.11 -1.89
N SER A 48 8.73 20.80 -1.62
CA SER A 48 7.51 19.97 -1.56
C SER A 48 6.48 20.50 -0.57
N PHE A 49 6.91 20.84 0.65
CA PHE A 49 6.02 21.35 1.70
C PHE A 49 5.40 22.69 1.35
N GLU A 50 6.20 23.59 0.78
CA GLU A 50 5.77 24.92 0.33
C GLU A 50 4.74 24.81 -0.79
N ILE A 51 4.94 23.92 -1.76
CA ILE A 51 4.00 23.64 -2.84
C ILE A 51 2.68 23.11 -2.28
N ALA A 52 2.73 22.05 -1.45
CA ALA A 52 1.54 21.48 -0.82
C ALA A 52 0.76 22.53 0.01
N SER A 53 1.48 23.40 0.74
CA SER A 53 0.88 24.48 1.52
C SER A 53 0.19 25.54 0.66
N GLN A 54 0.72 25.80 -0.55
CA GLN A 54 0.08 26.71 -1.50
C GLN A 54 -1.24 26.14 -2.04
N TYR A 55 -1.28 24.82 -2.32
CA TYR A 55 -2.53 24.15 -2.70
C TYR A 55 -3.58 24.18 -1.57
N ALA A 56 -3.18 23.94 -0.32
CA ALA A 56 -4.09 24.01 0.83
C ALA A 56 -4.67 25.42 1.07
N LYS A 57 -3.93 26.49 0.70
CA LYS A 57 -4.45 27.86 0.75
C LYS A 57 -5.49 28.16 -0.33
N LYS A 58 -5.48 27.43 -1.45
CA LYS A 58 -6.36 27.65 -2.61
C LYS A 58 -7.60 26.77 -2.59
N ASP A 59 -7.53 25.59 -1.95
CA ASP A 59 -8.63 24.62 -1.91
C ASP A 59 -8.84 24.11 -0.48
N ASN A 60 -10.01 24.36 0.06
CA ASN A 60 -10.38 24.04 1.45
C ASN A 60 -10.53 22.51 1.69
N ARG A 61 -10.56 21.71 0.64
CA ARG A 61 -10.54 20.25 0.77
C ARG A 61 -9.17 19.71 1.19
N ILE A 62 -8.09 20.51 1.09
CA ILE A 62 -6.72 20.10 1.38
C ILE A 62 -6.29 20.55 2.77
N SER A 63 -5.76 19.62 3.54
CA SER A 63 -5.05 19.90 4.80
C SER A 63 -3.63 19.36 4.73
N VAL A 64 -2.66 20.12 5.25
CA VAL A 64 -1.23 19.74 5.26
C VAL A 64 -0.72 19.84 6.68
N PHE A 65 0.01 18.82 7.10
CA PHE A 65 0.82 18.89 8.33
C PHE A 65 2.22 18.34 8.07
N ARG A 66 3.18 18.79 8.87
CA ARG A 66 4.60 18.46 8.71
C ARG A 66 5.12 17.75 9.93
N GLN A 67 5.87 16.66 9.72
CA GLN A 67 6.61 15.99 10.77
C GLN A 67 7.85 16.80 11.17
N ASN A 68 8.22 16.80 12.46
CA ASN A 68 9.41 17.49 12.94
C ASN A 68 10.71 16.86 12.45
N VAL A 69 10.68 15.58 12.11
CA VAL A 69 11.81 14.79 11.61
C VAL A 69 11.32 13.79 10.60
N ASN A 70 12.19 13.35 9.69
CA ASN A 70 11.88 12.26 8.78
C ASN A 70 11.67 10.95 9.55
N LEU A 71 10.46 10.42 9.51
CA LEU A 71 10.05 9.18 10.18
C LEU A 71 10.24 7.94 9.28
N GLY A 72 10.33 8.17 7.97
CA GLY A 72 10.28 7.15 6.94
C GLY A 72 8.85 6.85 6.45
N PRO A 73 8.72 6.24 5.25
CA PRO A 73 7.44 6.16 4.55
C PRO A 73 6.34 5.44 5.33
N TYR A 74 6.65 4.33 6.02
CA TYR A 74 5.62 3.55 6.73
C TYR A 74 5.09 4.28 7.97
N GLU A 75 5.96 4.93 8.72
CA GLU A 75 5.56 5.73 9.87
C GLU A 75 4.78 6.98 9.41
N ASN A 76 5.20 7.62 8.32
CA ASN A 76 4.47 8.75 7.75
C ASN A 76 3.06 8.34 7.30
N TRP A 77 2.91 7.18 6.65
CA TRP A 77 1.61 6.62 6.31
C TRP A 77 0.77 6.28 7.54
N ARG A 78 1.41 5.79 8.60
CA ARG A 78 0.74 5.51 9.87
C ARG A 78 0.21 6.78 10.52
N GLU A 79 1.01 7.84 10.56
CA GLU A 79 0.57 9.15 11.10
C GLU A 79 -0.59 9.72 10.27
N LEU A 80 -0.51 9.65 8.95
CA LEU A 80 -1.58 10.06 8.06
C LEU A 80 -2.87 9.28 8.31
N SER A 81 -2.79 7.95 8.45
CA SER A 81 -3.95 7.10 8.66
C SER A 81 -4.74 7.38 9.94
N LYS A 82 -4.09 7.95 10.98
CA LYS A 82 -4.75 8.36 12.24
C LYS A 82 -5.77 9.50 12.04
N ASN A 83 -5.62 10.28 10.97
CA ASN A 83 -6.47 11.42 10.64
C ASN A 83 -7.63 11.05 9.71
N VAL A 84 -7.79 9.77 9.36
CA VAL A 84 -8.85 9.28 8.48
C VAL A 84 -10.10 9.00 9.30
N ASN A 85 -11.18 9.73 9.01
CA ASN A 85 -12.48 9.59 9.66
C ASN A 85 -13.65 9.42 8.67
N THR A 86 -13.35 9.21 7.38
CA THR A 86 -14.33 9.01 6.30
C THR A 86 -14.60 7.52 6.07
N PRO A 87 -15.70 7.13 5.42
CA PRO A 87 -16.00 5.74 5.06
C PRO A 87 -14.95 5.07 4.19
N TYR A 88 -14.33 5.84 3.27
CA TYR A 88 -13.34 5.36 2.32
C TYR A 88 -12.03 6.12 2.42
N PHE A 89 -10.96 5.44 2.02
CA PHE A 89 -9.61 5.99 2.02
C PHE A 89 -8.84 5.55 0.76
N PHE A 90 -8.10 6.49 0.17
CA PHE A 90 -7.23 6.26 -0.98
C PHE A 90 -5.81 6.74 -0.67
N PHE A 91 -4.80 5.89 -0.87
CA PHE A 91 -3.41 6.32 -0.85
C PHE A 91 -3.00 6.83 -2.23
N LEU A 92 -2.72 8.12 -2.34
CA LEU A 92 -2.15 8.72 -3.56
C LEU A 92 -0.65 8.94 -3.36
N PRO A 93 0.22 8.25 -4.12
CA PRO A 93 1.64 8.59 -4.14
C PRO A 93 1.85 10.00 -4.69
N PRO A 94 2.81 10.77 -4.16
CA PRO A 94 3.03 12.16 -4.58
C PRO A 94 3.71 12.29 -5.95
N ASP A 95 4.04 11.17 -6.58
CA ASP A 95 4.66 11.08 -7.91
C ASP A 95 3.77 10.42 -8.97
N ASP A 96 2.57 9.96 -8.60
CA ASP A 96 1.64 9.29 -9.51
C ASP A 96 0.48 10.20 -9.94
N ILE A 97 -0.23 9.79 -10.99
CA ILE A 97 -1.37 10.52 -11.56
C ILE A 97 -2.57 9.59 -11.63
N ILE A 98 -3.77 10.13 -11.37
CA ILE A 98 -5.03 9.41 -11.48
C ILE A 98 -5.94 10.03 -12.55
N HIS A 99 -6.62 9.17 -13.30
CA HIS A 99 -7.60 9.58 -14.30
C HIS A 99 -8.81 10.26 -13.63
N PRO A 100 -9.45 11.28 -14.24
CA PRO A 100 -10.58 12.02 -13.63
C PRO A 100 -11.75 11.15 -13.14
N ARG A 101 -11.96 9.95 -13.70
CA ARG A 101 -13.01 9.01 -13.28
C ARG A 101 -12.56 7.98 -12.25
N CYS A 102 -11.36 8.10 -11.68
CA CYS A 102 -10.82 7.06 -10.80
C CYS A 102 -11.67 6.86 -9.54
N PHE A 103 -12.00 7.92 -8.84
CA PHE A 103 -12.77 7.82 -7.59
C PHE A 103 -14.20 7.37 -7.84
N GLU A 104 -14.88 7.96 -8.83
CA GLU A 104 -16.26 7.61 -9.17
C GLU A 104 -16.40 6.11 -9.49
N ASN A 105 -15.53 5.58 -10.37
CA ASN A 105 -15.56 4.17 -10.74
C ASN A 105 -15.35 3.25 -9.54
N ALA A 106 -14.33 3.53 -8.72
CA ALA A 106 -14.01 2.69 -7.58
C ALA A 106 -15.09 2.75 -6.47
N ILE A 107 -15.69 3.91 -6.22
CA ILE A 107 -16.80 4.07 -5.26
C ILE A 107 -18.03 3.31 -5.76
N THR A 108 -18.42 3.45 -7.03
CA THR A 108 -19.55 2.71 -7.64
C THR A 108 -19.39 1.19 -7.48
N ILE A 109 -18.16 0.68 -7.68
CA ILE A 109 -17.87 -0.74 -7.48
C ILE A 109 -18.02 -1.11 -5.99
N HIS A 110 -17.56 -0.28 -5.05
CA HIS A 110 -17.74 -0.51 -3.62
C HIS A 110 -19.21 -0.57 -3.19
N GLU A 111 -20.03 0.34 -3.73
CA GLU A 111 -21.47 0.40 -3.44
C GLU A 111 -22.19 -0.84 -3.95
N SER A 112 -21.82 -1.32 -5.14
CA SER A 112 -22.40 -2.52 -5.75
C SER A 112 -21.87 -3.82 -5.11
N ASN A 113 -20.77 -3.78 -4.34
CA ASN A 113 -20.12 -4.94 -3.74
C ASN A 113 -19.83 -4.73 -2.25
N PRO A 114 -20.82 -4.97 -1.37
CA PRO A 114 -20.69 -4.72 0.08
C PRO A 114 -19.53 -5.47 0.74
N ASN A 115 -19.10 -6.60 0.18
CA ASN A 115 -17.96 -7.39 0.67
C ASN A 115 -16.59 -6.89 0.19
N ALA A 116 -16.54 -5.97 -0.78
CA ALA A 116 -15.29 -5.39 -1.22
C ALA A 116 -14.62 -4.61 -0.07
N ILE A 117 -13.34 -4.89 0.18
CA ILE A 117 -12.52 -4.17 1.14
C ILE A 117 -11.57 -3.20 0.46
N LEU A 118 -11.20 -3.52 -0.76
CA LEU A 118 -10.32 -2.75 -1.62
C LEU A 118 -10.84 -2.81 -3.06
N VAL A 119 -10.94 -1.66 -3.70
CA VAL A 119 -11.14 -1.54 -5.16
C VAL A 119 -9.97 -0.75 -5.73
N PHE A 120 -9.16 -1.39 -6.54
CA PHE A 120 -8.00 -0.75 -7.15
C PHE A 120 -8.23 -0.41 -8.63
N PRO A 121 -7.71 0.73 -9.10
CA PRO A 121 -7.71 1.06 -10.52
C PRO A 121 -6.69 0.19 -11.26
N LYS A 122 -7.02 -0.26 -12.47
CA LYS A 122 -5.99 -0.79 -13.36
C LYS A 122 -4.95 0.29 -13.62
N ALA A 123 -3.69 -0.11 -13.63
CA ALA A 123 -2.56 0.79 -13.72
C ALA A 123 -1.71 0.53 -14.96
N VAL A 124 -1.13 1.61 -15.50
CA VAL A 124 -0.04 1.57 -16.47
C VAL A 124 1.18 2.27 -15.88
N PHE A 125 2.36 1.86 -16.33
CA PHE A 125 3.57 2.59 -16.00
C PHE A 125 3.71 3.82 -16.93
N MET A 126 4.23 4.90 -16.35
CA MET A 126 4.52 6.15 -17.04
C MET A 126 5.93 6.60 -16.65
N SER A 127 6.72 7.01 -17.60
CA SER A 127 8.02 7.63 -17.35
C SER A 127 7.89 9.08 -16.87
N TYR A 128 8.98 9.68 -16.41
CA TYR A 128 8.97 11.07 -15.92
C TYR A 128 8.76 12.10 -17.03
N ASP A 129 8.99 11.74 -18.29
CA ASP A 129 8.66 12.55 -19.47
C ASP A 129 7.24 12.32 -20.01
N GLY A 130 6.42 11.53 -19.30
CA GLY A 130 5.01 11.30 -19.61
C GLY A 130 4.72 10.16 -20.60
N GLN A 131 5.73 9.39 -21.02
CA GLN A 131 5.48 8.24 -21.92
C GLN A 131 4.85 7.08 -21.14
N VAL A 132 3.72 6.59 -21.65
CA VAL A 132 2.98 5.46 -21.06
C VAL A 132 3.51 4.16 -21.68
N SER A 133 3.89 3.19 -20.82
CA SER A 133 4.49 1.93 -21.26
C SER A 133 3.50 0.76 -21.33
N THR A 134 3.37 -0.01 -20.29
CA THR A 134 2.61 -1.26 -20.30
C THR A 134 1.60 -1.32 -19.16
N VAL A 135 0.55 -2.14 -19.33
CA VAL A 135 -0.44 -2.40 -18.28
C VAL A 135 0.21 -3.21 -17.15
N SER A 136 -0.08 -2.86 -15.91
CA SER A 136 0.38 -3.61 -14.75
C SER A 136 -0.17 -5.05 -14.72
N ALA A 137 0.64 -6.00 -14.28
CA ALA A 137 0.26 -7.40 -14.12
C ALA A 137 -0.71 -7.67 -12.94
N ASP A 138 -0.97 -6.68 -12.09
CA ASP A 138 -1.81 -6.85 -10.89
C ASP A 138 -3.31 -7.06 -11.19
N SER A 139 -3.73 -6.96 -12.45
CA SER A 139 -5.12 -7.22 -12.85
C SER A 139 -5.63 -8.63 -12.48
N ASP A 140 -4.73 -9.60 -12.32
CA ASP A 140 -5.08 -10.99 -12.01
C ASP A 140 -5.30 -11.28 -10.52
N ILE A 141 -5.22 -10.28 -9.66
CA ILE A 141 -5.42 -10.45 -8.21
C ILE A 141 -6.85 -10.21 -7.73
N VAL A 142 -7.79 -9.97 -8.63
CA VAL A 142 -9.23 -9.87 -8.29
C VAL A 142 -9.70 -11.14 -7.61
N THR A 143 -10.37 -11.01 -6.45
CA THR A 143 -10.71 -12.13 -5.57
C THR A 143 -12.21 -12.35 -5.41
N SER A 144 -13.05 -11.72 -6.24
CA SER A 144 -14.50 -11.92 -6.21
C SER A 144 -14.87 -13.41 -6.31
N ASN A 145 -15.91 -13.79 -5.56
CA ASN A 145 -16.43 -15.17 -5.51
C ASN A 145 -15.45 -16.24 -5.01
N LEU A 146 -14.30 -15.87 -4.43
CA LEU A 146 -13.37 -16.81 -3.83
C LEU A 146 -13.58 -16.87 -2.32
N ASN A 147 -13.45 -18.06 -1.72
CA ASN A 147 -13.30 -18.20 -0.28
C ASN A 147 -11.94 -17.64 0.18
N VAL A 148 -11.78 -17.40 1.47
CA VAL A 148 -10.57 -16.73 2.01
C VAL A 148 -9.30 -17.51 1.69
N LYS A 149 -9.31 -18.83 1.79
CA LYS A 149 -8.14 -19.68 1.46
C LYS A 149 -7.68 -19.44 0.02
N ASP A 150 -8.60 -19.48 -0.93
CA ASP A 150 -8.29 -19.35 -2.35
C ASP A 150 -7.85 -17.92 -2.71
N ARG A 151 -8.41 -16.89 -2.04
CA ARG A 151 -7.93 -15.50 -2.14
C ARG A 151 -6.46 -15.40 -1.75
N LEU A 152 -6.08 -15.94 -0.59
CA LEU A 152 -4.73 -15.87 -0.06
C LEU A 152 -3.72 -16.59 -0.97
N ILE A 153 -4.09 -17.75 -1.49
CA ILE A 153 -3.26 -18.51 -2.44
C ILE A 153 -3.09 -17.72 -3.74
N LYS A 154 -4.20 -17.19 -4.30
CA LYS A 154 -4.18 -16.40 -5.54
C LYS A 154 -3.26 -15.19 -5.44
N LEU A 155 -3.41 -14.39 -4.38
CA LEU A 155 -2.55 -13.22 -4.16
C LEU A 155 -1.08 -13.59 -4.06
N SER A 156 -0.75 -14.62 -3.28
CA SER A 156 0.64 -15.03 -3.08
C SER A 156 1.31 -15.49 -4.37
N THR A 157 0.52 -16.02 -5.32
CA THR A 157 1.02 -16.51 -6.61
C THR A 157 1.14 -15.39 -7.64
N ASN A 158 0.14 -14.52 -7.73
CA ASN A 158 -0.07 -13.62 -8.88
C ASN A 158 0.38 -12.16 -8.65
N THR A 159 0.69 -11.75 -7.42
CA THR A 159 1.12 -10.38 -7.16
C THR A 159 2.56 -10.15 -7.61
N HIS A 160 2.77 -9.27 -8.56
CA HIS A 160 4.09 -8.95 -9.13
C HIS A 160 4.49 -7.49 -8.91
N ALA A 161 3.63 -6.53 -9.21
CA ALA A 161 3.96 -5.11 -9.23
C ALA A 161 3.40 -4.30 -8.05
N CYS A 162 2.55 -4.88 -7.20
CA CYS A 162 1.94 -4.27 -6.00
C CYS A 162 1.19 -2.94 -6.23
N THR A 163 0.85 -2.58 -7.48
CA THR A 163 0.09 -1.36 -7.78
C THR A 163 -1.30 -1.35 -7.17
N ALA A 164 -1.87 -2.51 -6.92
CA ALA A 164 -3.19 -2.64 -6.30
C ALA A 164 -3.29 -2.06 -4.88
N VAL A 165 -2.17 -1.81 -4.18
CA VAL A 165 -2.21 -1.09 -2.88
C VAL A 165 -2.69 0.35 -3.03
N TYR A 166 -2.59 0.93 -4.22
CA TYR A 166 -3.07 2.27 -4.56
C TYR A 166 -4.52 2.21 -5.05
N GLY A 167 -5.40 1.72 -4.19
CA GLY A 167 -6.83 1.64 -4.43
C GLY A 167 -7.64 2.31 -3.32
N ILE A 168 -8.96 2.33 -3.49
CA ILE A 168 -9.87 2.81 -2.48
C ILE A 168 -10.18 1.69 -1.49
N TYR A 169 -9.83 1.90 -0.24
CA TYR A 169 -10.11 1.00 0.89
C TYR A 169 -11.36 1.42 1.64
N LYS A 170 -12.09 0.48 2.21
CA LYS A 170 -12.97 0.81 3.33
C LYS A 170 -12.10 1.21 4.52
N SER A 171 -12.26 2.43 5.04
CA SER A 171 -11.38 3.00 6.08
C SER A 171 -11.30 2.16 7.35
N LYS A 172 -12.37 1.42 7.69
CA LYS A 172 -12.35 0.45 8.80
C LYS A 172 -11.26 -0.61 8.70
N PHE A 173 -10.68 -0.81 7.49
CA PHE A 173 -9.59 -1.75 7.25
C PHE A 173 -8.22 -1.18 7.62
N LEU A 174 -8.03 0.14 7.64
CA LEU A 174 -6.72 0.78 7.88
C LEU A 174 -6.02 0.28 9.14
N LYS A 175 -6.78 0.00 10.20
CA LYS A 175 -6.25 -0.58 11.46
C LYS A 175 -5.62 -1.98 11.32
N TYR A 176 -5.84 -2.66 10.21
CA TYR A 176 -5.27 -3.98 9.93
C TYR A 176 -4.07 -3.91 8.98
N ILE A 177 -3.82 -2.76 8.35
CA ILE A 177 -2.61 -2.55 7.55
C ILE A 177 -1.43 -2.51 8.51
N PRO A 178 -0.43 -3.39 8.37
CA PRO A 178 0.64 -3.55 9.36
C PRO A 178 1.75 -2.49 9.20
N LEU A 179 1.39 -1.21 9.23
CA LEU A 179 2.31 -0.07 9.04
C LEU A 179 3.37 0.06 10.15
N ASP A 180 3.18 -0.62 11.27
CA ASP A 180 4.14 -0.72 12.38
C ASP A 180 5.27 -1.73 12.10
N LYS A 181 5.24 -2.42 10.98
CA LYS A 181 6.22 -3.44 10.60
C LYS A 181 7.24 -2.88 9.62
N HIS A 182 8.50 -2.80 10.04
CA HIS A 182 9.61 -2.44 9.16
C HIS A 182 10.11 -3.69 8.43
N ILE A 183 9.32 -4.16 7.45
CA ILE A 183 9.59 -5.38 6.68
C ILE A 183 9.61 -5.09 5.19
N MET A 184 10.37 -5.90 4.46
CA MET A 184 10.36 -5.88 3.01
C MET A 184 8.98 -6.23 2.46
N ALA A 185 8.60 -5.58 1.35
CA ALA A 185 7.33 -5.86 0.65
C ALA A 185 6.08 -5.78 1.54
N LEU A 186 5.99 -4.73 2.39
CA LEU A 186 4.83 -4.47 3.24
C LEU A 186 3.53 -4.30 2.46
N ASP A 187 3.61 -3.80 1.24
CA ASP A 187 2.52 -3.70 0.27
C ASP A 187 1.89 -5.07 -0.03
N LEU A 188 2.70 -6.11 -0.26
CA LEU A 188 2.21 -7.49 -0.43
C LEU A 188 1.49 -8.00 0.82
N LEU A 189 2.05 -7.76 2.01
CA LEU A 189 1.41 -8.15 3.26
C LEU A 189 0.10 -7.37 3.48
N SER A 190 0.03 -6.12 3.07
CA SER A 190 -1.19 -5.30 3.15
C SER A 190 -2.29 -5.86 2.26
N LEU A 191 -2.01 -6.20 1.00
CA LEU A 191 -2.95 -6.86 0.10
C LEU A 191 -3.40 -8.23 0.62
N PHE A 192 -2.45 -9.01 1.12
CA PHE A 192 -2.73 -10.32 1.71
C PHE A 192 -3.67 -10.20 2.93
N THR A 193 -3.42 -9.21 3.78
CA THR A 193 -4.28 -8.91 4.93
C THR A 193 -5.66 -8.43 4.48
N ALA A 194 -5.75 -7.60 3.42
CA ALA A 194 -7.02 -7.19 2.85
C ALA A 194 -7.87 -8.39 2.40
N ALA A 195 -7.27 -9.37 1.72
CA ALA A 195 -7.94 -10.58 1.25
C ALA A 195 -8.50 -11.47 2.38
N ILE A 196 -7.96 -11.38 3.60
CA ILE A 196 -8.55 -12.01 4.79
C ILE A 196 -9.88 -11.35 5.16
N HIS A 197 -9.97 -10.04 4.99
CA HIS A 197 -11.10 -9.23 5.48
C HIS A 197 -12.21 -9.00 4.46
N GLY A 198 -11.96 -9.17 3.17
CA GLY A 198 -12.97 -8.95 2.13
C GLY A 198 -12.46 -9.21 0.73
N ASP A 199 -13.28 -8.86 -0.25
CA ASP A 199 -12.92 -8.96 -1.66
C ASP A 199 -11.99 -7.84 -2.08
N ILE A 200 -11.06 -8.17 -2.95
CA ILE A 200 -10.23 -7.24 -3.71
C ILE A 200 -10.77 -7.22 -5.14
N LEU A 201 -11.20 -6.06 -5.60
CA LEU A 201 -11.77 -5.85 -6.93
C LEU A 201 -10.94 -4.84 -7.71
N ALA A 202 -11.13 -4.81 -9.03
CA ALA A 202 -10.46 -3.87 -9.91
C ALA A 202 -11.48 -3.09 -10.76
N THR A 203 -11.12 -1.88 -11.18
CA THR A 203 -11.85 -1.18 -12.24
C THR A 203 -11.69 -1.90 -13.57
N SER A 204 -12.62 -1.72 -14.50
CA SER A 204 -12.51 -2.26 -15.86
C SER A 204 -11.52 -1.49 -16.72
N GLU A 205 -11.34 -0.21 -16.43
CA GLU A 205 -10.52 0.75 -17.19
C GLU A 205 -9.19 1.02 -16.48
N VAL A 206 -8.19 1.47 -17.26
CA VAL A 206 -6.93 2.01 -16.75
C VAL A 206 -7.21 3.42 -16.22
N LEU A 207 -7.08 3.59 -14.91
CA LEU A 207 -7.39 4.84 -14.21
C LEU A 207 -6.27 5.32 -13.29
N PHE A 208 -5.10 4.66 -13.34
CA PHE A 208 -3.93 4.99 -12.54
C PHE A 208 -2.67 4.98 -13.41
N TYR A 209 -1.87 6.03 -13.33
CA TYR A 209 -0.62 6.19 -14.06
C TYR A 209 0.51 6.22 -13.04
N ARG A 210 1.20 5.08 -12.91
CA ARG A 210 2.29 4.91 -11.96
C ARG A 210 3.60 5.38 -12.58
N ARG A 211 4.21 6.41 -12.01
CA ARG A 211 5.55 6.84 -12.42
C ARG A 211 6.59 5.80 -12.06
N HIS A 212 7.39 5.48 -13.02
CA HIS A 212 8.48 4.53 -12.86
C HIS A 212 9.79 5.17 -13.29
N ARG A 213 10.75 5.17 -12.37
CA ARG A 213 12.15 5.41 -12.75
C ARG A 213 12.71 4.10 -13.23
N GLU A 214 13.27 4.10 -14.43
CA GLU A 214 14.27 3.10 -14.79
C GLU A 214 15.52 3.42 -13.95
N VAL A 215 15.68 2.70 -12.88
CA VAL A 215 16.87 2.84 -12.02
C VAL A 215 17.64 1.53 -12.15
N ASP A 216 18.80 1.62 -12.78
CA ASP A 216 19.79 0.55 -12.80
C ASP A 216 20.46 0.46 -11.41
N GLU A 217 19.66 0.11 -10.38
CA GLU A 217 20.19 -0.16 -9.04
C GLU A 217 20.60 -1.62 -8.92
N THR A 218 21.78 -1.83 -8.40
CA THR A 218 22.21 -3.15 -7.94
C THR A 218 21.35 -3.60 -6.74
N PRO A 219 21.26 -4.92 -6.45
CA PRO A 219 20.59 -5.41 -5.24
C PRO A 219 21.12 -4.80 -3.94
N GLU A 220 22.42 -4.48 -3.89
CA GLU A 220 23.06 -3.87 -2.72
C GLU A 220 22.64 -2.40 -2.55
N GLU A 221 22.56 -1.64 -3.62
CA GLU A 221 22.07 -0.24 -3.60
C GLU A 221 20.60 -0.18 -3.22
N THR A 222 19.77 -1.07 -3.77
CA THR A 222 18.36 -1.22 -3.38
C THR A 222 18.23 -1.53 -1.89
N MET A 223 19.03 -2.45 -1.36
CA MET A 223 19.01 -2.79 0.06
C MET A 223 19.46 -1.63 0.93
N SER A 224 20.54 -0.94 0.54
CA SER A 224 21.05 0.24 1.24
C SER A 224 20.00 1.37 1.27
N ARG A 225 19.26 1.55 0.18
CA ARG A 225 18.14 2.50 0.10
C ARG A 225 17.02 2.13 1.07
N TYR A 226 16.63 0.87 1.15
CA TYR A 226 15.58 0.40 2.08
C TYR A 226 15.97 0.58 3.55
N VAL A 227 17.24 0.38 3.89
CA VAL A 227 17.74 0.67 5.24
C VAL A 227 17.66 2.18 5.53
N ARG A 228 18.15 3.02 4.62
CA ARG A 228 18.11 4.48 4.74
C ARG A 228 16.69 5.02 4.86
N TRP A 229 15.74 4.45 4.13
CA TRP A 229 14.33 4.80 4.20
C TRP A 229 13.59 4.15 5.38
N ARG A 230 14.31 3.46 6.27
CA ARG A 230 13.72 2.76 7.43
C ARG A 230 12.64 1.73 7.05
N ILE A 231 12.60 1.29 5.81
CA ILE A 231 11.73 0.22 5.33
C ILE A 231 12.18 -1.12 5.89
N TYR A 232 13.49 -1.29 6.08
CA TYR A 232 14.08 -2.55 6.49
C TYR A 232 15.15 -2.33 7.56
N THR A 233 15.06 -3.12 8.62
CA THR A 233 16.14 -3.23 9.62
C THR A 233 17.01 -4.43 9.26
N PRO A 234 18.33 -4.24 8.98
CA PRO A 234 19.22 -5.34 8.67
C PRO A 234 19.16 -6.44 9.72
N THR A 235 18.99 -7.67 9.27
CA THR A 235 18.98 -8.85 10.12
C THR A 235 20.12 -9.77 9.71
N ARG A 236 20.51 -10.68 10.62
CA ARG A 236 21.53 -11.72 10.35
C ARG A 236 21.04 -12.77 9.33
N TYR A 237 19.74 -12.76 9.02
CA TYR A 237 19.04 -13.75 8.20
C TYR A 237 18.47 -13.11 6.94
N SER A 238 17.81 -13.92 6.10
CA SER A 238 17.17 -13.42 4.88
C SER A 238 16.24 -12.22 5.17
N PRO A 239 16.34 -11.13 4.40
CA PRO A 239 15.47 -9.95 4.56
C PRO A 239 13.98 -10.28 4.44
N TYR A 240 13.64 -11.34 3.72
CA TYR A 240 12.25 -11.79 3.56
C TYR A 240 11.77 -12.78 4.64
N ALA A 241 12.64 -13.27 5.54
CA ALA A 241 12.21 -14.21 6.57
C ALA A 241 11.13 -13.61 7.48
N ARG A 242 11.28 -12.34 7.89
CA ARG A 242 10.29 -11.62 8.69
C ARG A 242 8.99 -11.41 7.92
N PHE A 243 9.07 -11.11 6.63
CA PHE A 243 7.92 -11.03 5.74
C PHE A 243 7.10 -12.33 5.73
N VAL A 244 7.75 -13.49 5.57
CA VAL A 244 7.08 -14.81 5.60
C VAL A 244 6.42 -15.07 6.95
N ILE A 245 7.11 -14.77 8.05
CA ILE A 245 6.60 -14.92 9.42
C ILE A 245 5.33 -14.08 9.63
N GLU A 246 5.31 -12.84 9.19
CA GLU A 246 4.14 -11.97 9.35
C GLU A 246 2.93 -12.46 8.51
N HIS A 247 3.16 -13.02 7.31
CA HIS A 247 2.11 -13.71 6.55
C HIS A 247 1.53 -14.91 7.31
N PHE A 248 2.38 -15.75 7.90
CA PHE A 248 1.91 -16.87 8.72
C PHE A 248 1.13 -16.40 9.95
N LYS A 249 1.61 -15.37 10.65
CA LYS A 249 0.88 -14.76 11.76
C LYS A 249 -0.47 -14.21 11.33
N ALA A 250 -0.57 -13.58 10.16
CA ALA A 250 -1.84 -13.09 9.62
C ALA A 250 -2.84 -14.24 9.39
N VAL A 251 -2.40 -15.34 8.77
CA VAL A 251 -3.23 -16.54 8.57
C VAL A 251 -3.68 -17.15 9.92
N LEU A 252 -2.77 -17.31 10.88
CA LEU A 252 -3.08 -17.90 12.18
C LEU A 252 -4.10 -17.06 12.98
N LYS A 253 -4.01 -15.73 12.91
CA LYS A 253 -4.91 -14.79 13.56
C LYS A 253 -6.27 -14.65 12.88
N ALA A 254 -6.41 -15.04 11.61
CA ALA A 254 -7.66 -14.94 10.87
C ALA A 254 -8.75 -15.80 11.51
N LYS A 255 -9.90 -15.18 11.88
CA LYS A 255 -11.00 -15.86 12.57
C LYS A 255 -11.97 -16.57 11.62
N ASN A 256 -11.98 -16.17 10.36
CA ASN A 256 -12.89 -16.62 9.30
C ASN A 256 -12.31 -17.75 8.41
N ILE A 257 -11.29 -18.45 8.90
CA ILE A 257 -10.63 -19.57 8.19
C ILE A 257 -10.58 -20.76 9.15
N SER A 258 -10.95 -21.96 8.66
CA SER A 258 -10.83 -23.20 9.44
C SER A 258 -9.36 -23.56 9.74
N ILE A 259 -9.10 -24.31 10.80
CA ILE A 259 -7.74 -24.77 11.15
C ILE A 259 -7.13 -25.57 9.98
N LYS A 260 -7.91 -26.44 9.34
CA LYS A 260 -7.48 -27.21 8.16
C LYS A 260 -7.03 -26.31 7.02
N ASP A 261 -7.81 -25.27 6.71
CA ASP A 261 -7.47 -24.31 5.64
C ASP A 261 -6.27 -23.45 6.01
N LYS A 262 -6.12 -23.04 7.28
CA LYS A 262 -4.92 -22.33 7.76
C LYS A 262 -3.65 -23.15 7.49
N LEU A 263 -3.66 -24.44 7.84
CA LEU A 263 -2.53 -25.33 7.60
C LEU A 263 -2.25 -25.48 6.10
N ALA A 264 -3.29 -25.62 5.28
CA ALA A 264 -3.16 -25.72 3.83
C ALA A 264 -2.56 -24.45 3.22
N VAL A 265 -3.02 -23.25 3.68
CA VAL A 265 -2.46 -21.96 3.23
C VAL A 265 -0.99 -21.84 3.64
N ILE A 266 -0.65 -22.08 4.91
CA ILE A 266 0.74 -22.00 5.41
C ILE A 266 1.66 -22.93 4.63
N TYR A 267 1.24 -24.18 4.37
CA TYR A 267 1.99 -25.13 3.56
C TYR A 267 2.25 -24.57 2.15
N LYS A 268 1.21 -24.05 1.48
CA LYS A 268 1.33 -23.50 0.13
C LYS A 268 2.20 -22.24 0.09
N LEU A 269 2.05 -21.34 1.06
CA LEU A 269 2.88 -20.15 1.22
C LEU A 269 4.35 -20.48 1.43
N SER A 270 4.66 -21.52 2.23
CA SER A 270 6.03 -21.99 2.45
C SER A 270 6.71 -22.38 1.14
N SER A 271 5.97 -23.03 0.23
CA SER A 271 6.47 -23.40 -1.10
C SER A 271 6.65 -22.18 -2.00
N ILE A 272 5.61 -21.32 -2.10
CA ILE A 272 5.63 -20.15 -2.99
C ILE A 272 6.74 -19.17 -2.56
N PHE A 273 6.79 -18.82 -1.28
CA PHE A 273 7.75 -17.82 -0.78
C PHE A 273 9.17 -18.38 -0.71
N GLY A 274 9.34 -19.68 -0.44
CA GLY A 274 10.62 -20.34 -0.50
C GLY A 274 11.27 -20.21 -1.87
N THR A 275 10.47 -20.39 -2.94
CA THR A 275 10.95 -20.23 -4.32
C THR A 275 11.08 -18.77 -4.73
N LYS A 276 10.04 -17.96 -4.49
CA LYS A 276 9.96 -16.57 -4.98
C LYS A 276 10.99 -15.64 -4.30
N PHE A 277 11.24 -15.83 -3.00
CA PHE A 277 12.12 -14.97 -2.21
C PHE A 277 13.39 -15.68 -1.72
N GLN A 278 13.63 -16.91 -2.14
CA GLN A 278 14.80 -17.73 -1.76
C GLN A 278 14.99 -17.84 -0.25
N VAL A 279 13.90 -17.94 0.51
CA VAL A 279 13.92 -18.02 1.98
C VAL A 279 13.92 -19.47 2.42
N SER A 280 14.95 -19.89 3.13
CA SER A 280 15.03 -21.26 3.67
C SER A 280 14.17 -21.40 4.94
N LYS A 281 13.73 -22.64 5.23
CA LYS A 281 13.04 -22.96 6.50
C LYS A 281 13.90 -22.60 7.71
N LYS A 282 15.21 -22.75 7.61
CA LYS A 282 16.17 -22.37 8.66
C LYS A 282 16.15 -20.87 8.92
N ASP A 283 16.15 -20.05 7.87
CA ASP A 283 16.08 -18.59 8.00
C ASP A 283 14.80 -18.13 8.71
N ILE A 284 13.66 -18.76 8.38
CA ILE A 284 12.37 -18.46 9.01
C ILE A 284 12.43 -18.76 10.51
N VAL A 285 12.92 -19.95 10.89
CA VAL A 285 13.02 -20.37 12.29
C VAL A 285 13.97 -19.46 13.08
N LEU A 286 15.16 -19.20 12.52
CA LEU A 286 16.16 -18.37 13.18
C LEU A 286 15.69 -16.91 13.34
N GLN A 287 15.02 -16.36 12.31
CA GLN A 287 14.44 -15.02 12.41
C GLN A 287 13.32 -14.96 13.45
N TYR A 288 12.45 -15.96 13.50
CA TYR A 288 11.39 -16.04 14.51
C TYR A 288 11.94 -16.07 15.93
N LEU A 289 12.97 -16.88 16.18
CA LEU A 289 13.66 -16.94 17.47
C LEU A 289 14.34 -15.61 17.82
N TYR A 290 14.97 -14.96 16.84
CA TYR A 290 15.57 -13.65 17.03
C TYR A 290 14.54 -12.60 17.42
N ASP A 291 13.41 -12.55 16.72
CA ASP A 291 12.32 -11.59 17.00
C ASP A 291 11.70 -11.84 18.39
N LEU A 292 11.65 -13.09 18.83
CA LEU A 292 11.05 -13.46 20.11
C LEU A 292 11.97 -13.19 21.32
N ILE A 293 13.28 -13.40 21.15
CA ILE A 293 14.24 -13.43 22.25
C ILE A 293 15.05 -12.12 22.34
N ILE A 294 15.41 -11.54 21.22
CA ILE A 294 16.40 -10.44 21.18
C ILE A 294 15.75 -9.07 20.95
N LEU A 295 14.72 -8.97 20.13
CA LEU A 295 14.07 -7.70 19.83
C LEU A 295 13.41 -7.01 21.04
N PRO A 296 12.78 -7.72 22.00
CA PRO A 296 12.18 -7.08 23.17
C PRO A 296 13.17 -6.36 24.08
N PHE A 297 14.47 -6.61 23.92
CA PHE A 297 15.55 -6.03 24.74
C PHE A 297 16.36 -4.94 24.00
N ARG A 298 15.93 -4.52 22.82
CA ARG A 298 16.47 -3.38 22.05
C ARG A 298 15.46 -2.25 21.94
#